data_88160ec773972328bc53086ec5b7eacb
#
_entry.id   88160ec773972328bc53086ec5b7eacb
#
_cell.length_a   1.000
_cell.length_b   1.000
_cell.length_c   1.000
_cell.angle_alpha   90.00
_cell.angle_beta   90.00
_cell.angle_gamma   90.00
#
_symmetry.space_group_name_H-M   'P 1'
#
loop_
_entity.id
_entity.type
_entity.pdbx_description
1 polymer ?
#
loop_
_entity_poly.entity_id
_entity_poly.type
_entity_poly.pdbx_seq_one_letter_code
_entity_poly.pdbx_strand_id
1 'polypeptide(L)'
;MGQARSTADLEYAVMLAILNFHTEFMKSNYSHVQVQLADDVINATITRNGAVPAEARLAQSEEGRALLRQVHEAMFTSCQDVLMERIERVVERR
;
A
#
# COMPACT_ATOMS: atom_id res chain seq x y z
N MET A 1 -25.81 17.22 -3.92
CA MET A 1 -25.35 17.24 -3.59
C MET A 1 -24.31 17.09 -3.49
N GLY A 2 -23.82 17.01 -3.86
CA GLY A 2 -22.68 16.97 -3.67
C GLY A 2 -22.14 17.15 -2.45
N GLN A 3 -22.39 16.47 -1.60
CA GLN A 3 -21.81 16.69 -0.47
C GLN A 3 -20.42 16.27 -0.46
N ALA A 4 -19.54 16.92 0.21
CA ALA A 4 -18.17 16.58 0.41
C ALA A 4 -18.10 15.30 1.18
N ARG A 5 -17.17 14.44 0.79
CA ARG A 5 -16.94 13.25 1.55
C ARG A 5 -16.28 13.59 2.87
N SER A 6 -16.62 12.86 3.89
CA SER A 6 -15.96 13.03 5.17
C SER A 6 -14.53 12.51 5.08
N THR A 7 -13.71 12.91 6.02
CA THR A 7 -12.34 12.41 6.08
C THR A 7 -12.32 10.89 6.21
N ALA A 8 -13.25 10.36 7.01
CA ALA A 8 -13.31 8.91 7.19
C ALA A 8 -13.64 8.20 5.89
N ASP A 9 -14.54 8.78 5.08
CA ASP A 9 -14.89 8.18 3.81
C ASP A 9 -13.70 8.17 2.86
N LEU A 10 -12.95 9.27 2.82
CA LEU A 10 -11.78 9.34 1.97
C LEU A 10 -10.70 8.39 2.43
N GLU A 11 -10.50 8.29 3.74
CA GLU A 11 -9.51 7.36 4.27
C GLU A 11 -9.86 5.93 3.91
N TYR A 12 -11.15 5.59 3.99
CA TYR A 12 -11.58 4.25 3.65
C TYR A 12 -11.36 3.97 2.16
N ALA A 13 -11.69 4.94 1.30
CA ALA A 13 -11.53 4.78 -0.13
C ALA A 13 -10.06 4.63 -0.52
N VAL A 14 -9.19 5.41 0.13
CA VAL A 14 -7.75 5.29 -0.12
C VAL A 14 -7.24 3.95 0.37
N MET A 15 -7.72 3.51 1.54
CA MET A 15 -7.35 2.20 2.06
C MET A 15 -7.69 1.10 1.09
N LEU A 16 -8.89 1.14 0.51
CA LEU A 16 -9.29 0.12 -0.46
C LEU A 16 -8.41 0.17 -1.72
N ALA A 17 -8.06 1.37 -2.17
CA ALA A 17 -7.22 1.50 -3.34
C ALA A 17 -5.85 0.89 -3.09
N ILE A 18 -5.28 1.13 -1.91
CA ILE A 18 -3.98 0.59 -1.56
C ILE A 18 -4.07 -0.93 -1.41
N LEU A 19 -5.09 -1.41 -0.73
CA LEU A 19 -5.25 -2.83 -0.51
C LEU A 19 -5.41 -3.58 -1.84
N ASN A 20 -6.23 -3.05 -2.73
CA ASN A 20 -6.43 -3.68 -4.03
C ASN A 20 -5.17 -3.64 -4.87
N PHE A 21 -4.42 -2.55 -4.80
CA PHE A 21 -3.16 -2.45 -5.50
C PHE A 21 -2.19 -3.54 -5.05
N HIS A 22 -2.05 -3.71 -3.75
CA HIS A 22 -1.11 -4.69 -3.24
C HIS A 22 -1.55 -6.11 -3.56
N THR A 23 -2.85 -6.37 -3.53
CA THR A 23 -3.35 -7.68 -3.89
C THR A 23 -3.12 -7.97 -5.36
N GLU A 24 -3.33 -6.96 -6.20
CA GLU A 24 -3.26 -7.13 -7.65
C GLU A 24 -1.83 -7.17 -8.17
N PHE A 25 -0.99 -6.26 -7.70
CA PHE A 25 0.34 -6.09 -8.25
C PHE A 25 1.44 -6.72 -7.40
N MET A 26 1.28 -6.72 -6.10
CA MET A 26 2.32 -7.25 -5.23
C MET A 26 2.03 -8.67 -4.77
N LYS A 27 0.80 -9.12 -4.96
CA LYS A 27 0.39 -10.48 -4.60
C LYS A 27 0.72 -10.83 -3.17
N SER A 28 0.53 -9.87 -2.28
CA SER A 28 0.84 -10.05 -0.88
C SER A 28 -0.43 -10.03 -0.06
N ASN A 29 -0.43 -10.79 1.01
CA ASN A 29 -1.52 -10.78 1.96
C ASN A 29 -1.19 -9.77 3.04
N TYR A 30 -2.05 -8.78 3.21
CA TYR A 30 -1.87 -7.79 4.25
C TYR A 30 -3.02 -7.93 5.24
N SER A 31 -2.67 -8.04 6.51
CA SER A 31 -3.67 -8.18 7.54
C SER A 31 -4.33 -6.85 7.87
N HIS A 32 -3.65 -5.76 7.55
CA HIS A 32 -4.14 -4.47 8.00
C HIS A 32 -3.55 -3.36 7.16
N VAL A 33 -4.43 -2.47 6.71
CA VAL A 33 -4.01 -1.24 6.04
C VAL A 33 -4.71 -0.10 6.75
N GLN A 34 -3.94 0.85 7.24
CA GLN A 34 -4.47 1.97 7.96
C GLN A 34 -4.07 3.25 7.25
N VAL A 35 -5.03 4.12 7.00
CA VAL A 35 -4.81 5.35 6.26
C VAL A 35 -5.24 6.53 7.10
N GLN A 36 -4.40 7.55 7.15
CA GLN A 36 -4.72 8.79 7.83
C GLN A 36 -4.50 9.95 6.88
N LEU A 37 -5.46 10.83 6.80
CA LEU A 37 -5.37 12.03 5.99
C LEU A 37 -5.15 13.22 6.90
N ALA A 38 -4.16 14.04 6.55
CA ALA A 38 -3.89 15.24 7.31
C ALA A 38 -3.45 16.30 6.32
N ASP A 39 -4.27 17.31 6.14
CA ASP A 39 -3.99 18.42 5.23
C ASP A 39 -3.65 17.87 3.84
N ASP A 40 -2.41 18.00 3.41
CA ASP A 40 -2.01 17.56 2.10
C ASP A 40 -1.33 16.21 2.12
N VAL A 41 -1.30 15.53 3.25
CA VAL A 41 -0.48 14.34 3.40
C VAL A 41 -1.37 13.12 3.61
N ILE A 42 -1.04 12.05 2.91
CA ILE A 42 -1.70 10.76 3.10
C ILE A 42 -0.68 9.83 3.72
N ASN A 43 -0.95 9.39 4.94
CA ASN A 43 -0.10 8.42 5.62
C ASN A 43 -0.78 7.07 5.58
N ALA A 44 -0.07 6.08 5.05
CA ALA A 44 -0.60 4.73 4.96
C ALA A 44 0.35 3.77 5.65
N THR A 45 -0.19 3.00 6.56
CA THR A 45 0.57 1.97 7.27
C THR A 45 0.05 0.61 6.83
N ILE A 46 0.94 -0.23 6.35
CA ILE A 46 0.57 -1.53 5.81
C ILE A 46 1.27 -2.61 6.62
N THR A 47 0.47 -3.51 7.17
CA THR A 47 1.00 -4.61 7.97
C THR A 47 0.85 -5.91 7.20
N ARG A 48 1.96 -6.57 6.92
CA ARG A 48 1.90 -7.84 6.21
C ARG A 48 1.47 -8.95 7.14
N ASN A 49 0.76 -9.89 6.57
CA ASN A 49 0.25 -11.00 7.33
C ASN A 49 1.20 -12.20 7.26
N GLY A 50 2.48 -11.95 7.24
CA GLY A 50 3.46 -13.01 7.20
C GLY A 50 4.15 -13.05 5.86
N ALA A 51 5.21 -13.82 5.79
CA ALA A 51 6.02 -13.92 4.58
C ALA A 51 5.82 -15.30 3.97
N VAL A 52 6.00 -15.40 2.65
CA VAL A 52 6.03 -16.72 2.04
C VAL A 52 7.26 -17.44 2.57
N PRO A 53 7.24 -18.79 2.59
CA PRO A 53 8.33 -19.54 3.18
C PRO A 53 9.72 -19.20 2.62
N ALA A 54 9.81 -18.95 1.32
CA ALA A 54 11.10 -18.62 0.74
C ALA A 54 11.62 -17.31 1.25
N GLU A 55 10.73 -16.32 1.44
CA GLU A 55 11.14 -15.05 2.00
C GLU A 55 11.57 -15.18 3.45
N ALA A 56 10.88 -16.03 4.20
CA ALA A 56 11.25 -16.26 5.58
C ALA A 56 12.64 -16.85 5.69
N ARG A 57 12.99 -17.73 4.76
CA ARG A 57 14.32 -18.30 4.77
C ARG A 57 15.39 -17.27 4.43
N LEU A 58 15.10 -16.42 3.45
CA LEU A 58 16.04 -15.35 3.10
C LEU A 58 16.22 -14.39 4.28
N ALA A 59 15.17 -14.15 5.02
CA ALA A 59 15.21 -13.18 6.11
C ALA A 59 16.07 -13.66 7.29
N GLN A 60 16.56 -14.89 7.26
CA GLN A 60 17.39 -15.39 8.33
C GLN A 60 18.81 -14.85 8.28
N SER A 61 19.21 -14.24 7.18
CA SER A 61 20.54 -13.64 7.08
C SER A 61 20.38 -12.15 6.77
N GLU A 62 21.44 -11.41 7.11
CA GLU A 62 21.45 -9.98 6.85
C GLU A 62 21.47 -9.73 5.36
N GLU A 63 22.21 -10.52 4.61
CA GLU A 63 22.27 -10.37 3.16
C GLU A 63 20.92 -10.68 2.54
N GLY A 64 20.24 -11.68 3.06
CA GLY A 64 18.91 -12.03 2.54
C GLY A 64 17.89 -10.94 2.80
N ARG A 65 17.96 -10.33 3.98
CA ARG A 65 17.04 -9.23 4.30
C ARG A 65 17.28 -8.04 3.39
N ALA A 66 18.55 -7.74 3.10
CA ALA A 66 18.86 -6.63 2.19
C ALA A 66 18.35 -6.92 0.79
N LEU A 67 18.48 -8.16 0.35
CA LEU A 67 18.01 -8.56 -0.97
C LEU A 67 16.49 -8.46 -1.05
N LEU A 68 15.80 -8.92 -0.01
CA LEU A 68 14.34 -8.79 0.03
C LEU A 68 13.90 -7.35 -0.06
N ARG A 69 14.60 -6.47 0.66
CA ARG A 69 14.27 -5.07 0.65
C ARG A 69 14.41 -4.49 -0.76
N GLN A 70 15.50 -4.86 -1.45
CA GLN A 70 15.73 -4.39 -2.80
C GLN A 70 14.66 -4.88 -3.77
N VAL A 71 14.27 -6.15 -3.65
CA VAL A 71 13.26 -6.71 -4.53
C VAL A 71 11.91 -6.01 -4.30
N HIS A 72 11.55 -5.83 -3.03
CA HIS A 72 10.27 -5.18 -2.73
C HIS A 72 10.24 -3.73 -3.21
N GLU A 73 11.36 -3.03 -3.06
CA GLU A 73 11.43 -1.66 -3.54
C GLU A 73 11.33 -1.60 -5.05
N ALA A 74 11.99 -2.52 -5.73
CA ALA A 74 11.95 -2.54 -7.19
C ALA A 74 10.54 -2.85 -7.68
N MET A 75 9.88 -3.79 -7.03
CA MET A 75 8.51 -4.16 -7.41
C MET A 75 7.58 -2.97 -7.21
N PHE A 76 7.69 -2.31 -6.06
CA PHE A 76 6.84 -1.17 -5.79
C PHE A 76 7.12 -0.03 -6.76
N THR A 77 8.40 0.28 -6.99
CA THR A 77 8.77 1.37 -7.88
C THR A 77 8.25 1.15 -9.29
N SER A 78 8.24 -0.10 -9.74
CA SER A 78 7.79 -0.41 -11.10
C SER A 78 6.29 -0.19 -11.26
N CYS A 79 5.54 -0.16 -10.17
CA CYS A 79 4.09 -0.06 -10.23
C CYS A 79 3.55 1.19 -9.54
N GLN A 80 4.43 2.00 -8.94
CA GLN A 80 3.93 3.06 -8.07
C GLN A 80 3.11 4.11 -8.81
N ASP A 81 3.34 4.30 -10.09
CA ASP A 81 2.54 5.28 -10.84
C ASP A 81 1.08 4.81 -10.95
N VAL A 82 0.86 3.50 -11.04
CA VAL A 82 -0.49 2.98 -11.04
C VAL A 82 -1.16 3.27 -9.70
N LEU A 83 -0.44 3.04 -8.61
CA LEU A 83 -0.99 3.31 -7.29
C LEU A 83 -1.29 4.79 -7.12
N MET A 84 -0.36 5.66 -7.52
CA MET A 84 -0.57 7.09 -7.41
C MET A 84 -1.78 7.54 -8.21
N GLU A 85 -1.95 7.01 -9.40
CA GLU A 85 -3.10 7.35 -10.22
C GLU A 85 -4.39 6.94 -9.55
N ARG A 86 -4.41 5.76 -8.95
CA ARG A 86 -5.62 5.28 -8.28
C ARG A 86 -5.97 6.13 -7.06
N ILE A 87 -4.96 6.52 -6.30
CA ILE A 87 -5.19 7.37 -5.14
C ILE A 87 -5.68 8.74 -5.58
N GLU A 88 -5.06 9.31 -6.60
CA GLU A 88 -5.47 10.62 -7.09
C GLU A 88 -6.91 10.59 -7.58
N ARG A 89 -7.29 9.51 -8.24
CA ARG A 89 -8.66 9.39 -8.74
C ARG A 89 -9.67 9.37 -7.61
N VAL A 90 -9.30 8.75 -6.50
CA VAL A 90 -10.17 8.67 -5.34
C VAL A 90 -10.30 10.02 -4.65
N VAL A 91 -9.16 10.71 -4.42
CA VAL A 91 -9.20 11.92 -3.63
C VAL A 91 -9.62 13.14 -4.44
N GLU A 92 -9.48 13.08 -5.76
CA GLU A 92 -9.90 14.18 -6.58
C GLU A 92 -11.40 14.27 -6.73
N ARG A 93 -12.10 13.20 -6.41
CA ARG A 93 -13.52 13.23 -6.53
C ARG A 93 -14.02 14.27 -5.63
N ARG A 94 -14.57 15.25 -6.12
CA ARG A 94 -15.04 16.29 -5.25
C ARG A 94 -16.49 16.22 -5.02
#